data_8b91d95e8117469dd2d77917d12dc7c7
#
_entry.id   8b91d95e8117469dd2d77917d12dc7c7
#
_cell.length_a   1.000
_cell.length_b   1.000
_cell.length_c   1.000
_cell.angle_alpha   90.00
_cell.angle_beta   90.00
_cell.angle_gamma   90.00
#
_symmetry.space_group_name_H-M   'P 1'
#
loop_
_entity.id
_entity.type
_entity.pdbx_description
1 polymer ?
#
loop_
_entity_poly.entity_id
_entity_poly.type
_entity_poly.pdbx_seq_one_letter_code
_entity_poly.pdbx_strand_id
1 'polypeptide(L)'
;MSAFFDVAAEQARYLAREPLLERALSLRLELAPGIVFQPETQESVEDQVVETLWAEGKTLGSIDAAEEAEVRASFSVLAPRRESGELSLAASLLFGLPVAERDQKLEALRGFPEQLTLELRSGAFVTPAVDRGAAGPGDRLPAVLALRYQIPPDDLPVALVSVHGALSGRFEPAGSWAGWLP
;
A
#
# COMPACT_ATOMS: atom_id res chain seq x y z
N MET A 1 -34.07 11.95 -5.16
CA MET A 1 -34.05 11.15 -6.42
C MET A 1 -32.90 10.18 -6.28
N SER A 2 -33.18 8.89 -6.14
CA SER A 2 -32.14 7.85 -6.09
C SER A 2 -31.47 7.81 -7.45
N ALA A 3 -30.18 8.10 -7.53
CA ALA A 3 -29.41 7.85 -8.73
C ALA A 3 -29.51 6.33 -9.00
N PHE A 4 -30.11 5.97 -10.11
CA PHE A 4 -30.13 4.58 -10.56
C PHE A 4 -28.68 4.19 -10.79
N PHE A 5 -28.22 3.23 -10.00
CA PHE A 5 -26.95 2.59 -10.16
C PHE A 5 -26.91 1.94 -11.55
N ASP A 6 -26.08 2.44 -12.45
CA ASP A 6 -25.91 1.84 -13.77
C ASP A 6 -24.92 0.67 -13.65
N VAL A 7 -25.46 -0.51 -13.37
CA VAL A 7 -24.70 -1.76 -13.20
C VAL A 7 -23.81 -2.05 -14.42
N ALA A 8 -24.23 -1.67 -15.62
CA ALA A 8 -23.46 -1.92 -16.84
C ALA A 8 -22.22 -1.00 -16.94
N ALA A 9 -22.36 0.27 -16.57
CA ALA A 9 -21.25 1.21 -16.52
C ALA A 9 -20.23 0.81 -15.46
N GLU A 10 -20.66 0.27 -14.34
CA GLU A 10 -19.80 -0.21 -13.27
C GLU A 10 -19.06 -1.49 -13.62
N GLN A 11 -19.75 -2.43 -14.23
CA GLN A 11 -19.12 -3.65 -14.71
C GLN A 11 -18.06 -3.35 -15.77
N ALA A 12 -18.32 -2.39 -16.67
CA ALA A 12 -17.34 -1.94 -17.66
C ALA A 12 -16.10 -1.30 -17.00
N ARG A 13 -16.29 -0.51 -15.94
CA ARG A 13 -15.18 0.06 -15.16
C ARG A 13 -14.37 -0.99 -14.44
N TYR A 14 -15.03 -1.93 -13.76
CA TYR A 14 -14.37 -3.02 -13.08
C TYR A 14 -13.49 -3.81 -14.05
N LEU A 15 -14.01 -4.19 -15.21
CA LEU A 15 -13.28 -4.90 -16.25
C LEU A 15 -12.10 -4.09 -16.81
N ALA A 16 -12.21 -2.78 -16.90
CA ALA A 16 -11.10 -1.92 -17.33
C ALA A 16 -9.98 -1.83 -16.28
N ARG A 17 -10.32 -1.96 -15.00
CA ARG A 17 -9.38 -1.92 -13.87
C ARG A 17 -8.71 -3.26 -13.59
N GLU A 18 -9.34 -4.37 -13.98
CA GLU A 18 -8.87 -5.74 -13.68
C GLU A 18 -7.39 -5.97 -14.04
N PRO A 19 -6.88 -5.59 -15.23
CA PRO A 19 -5.46 -5.78 -15.57
C PRO A 19 -4.49 -4.93 -14.71
N LEU A 20 -4.94 -3.78 -14.20
CA LEU A 20 -4.15 -2.92 -13.32
C LEU A 20 -4.09 -3.53 -11.91
N LEU A 21 -5.23 -4.01 -11.42
CA LEU A 21 -5.34 -4.70 -10.15
C LEU A 21 -4.53 -6.00 -10.14
N GLU A 22 -4.57 -6.78 -11.20
CA GLU A 22 -3.75 -8.00 -11.31
C GLU A 22 -2.26 -7.69 -11.17
N ARG A 23 -1.76 -6.64 -11.82
CA ARG A 23 -0.36 -6.21 -11.68
C ARG A 23 -0.04 -5.75 -10.26
N ALA A 24 -0.87 -4.92 -9.65
CA ALA A 24 -0.70 -4.49 -8.27
C ALA A 24 -0.71 -5.68 -7.30
N LEU A 25 -1.64 -6.62 -7.50
CA LEU A 25 -1.74 -7.82 -6.69
C LEU A 25 -0.56 -8.77 -6.87
N SER A 26 0.06 -8.82 -8.05
CA SER A 26 1.25 -9.62 -8.31
C SER A 26 2.50 -9.18 -7.53
N LEU A 27 2.51 -7.94 -7.05
CA LEU A 27 3.57 -7.39 -6.20
C LEU A 27 3.36 -7.68 -4.71
N ARG A 28 2.17 -8.18 -4.35
CA ARG A 28 1.77 -8.41 -2.97
C ARG A 28 2.55 -9.56 -2.34
N LEU A 29 2.94 -9.38 -1.08
CA LEU A 29 3.53 -10.43 -0.26
C LEU A 29 2.64 -10.73 0.94
N GLU A 30 2.28 -11.98 1.11
CA GLU A 30 1.72 -12.47 2.37
C GLU A 30 2.88 -12.82 3.31
N LEU A 31 3.04 -12.05 4.38
CA LEU A 31 4.11 -12.24 5.37
C LEU A 31 3.73 -13.29 6.40
N ALA A 32 2.44 -13.41 6.72
CA ALA A 32 1.81 -14.43 7.53
C ALA A 32 0.30 -14.41 7.25
N PRO A 33 -0.47 -15.43 7.67
CA PRO A 33 -1.92 -15.45 7.46
C PRO A 33 -2.60 -14.16 7.94
N GLY A 34 -3.16 -13.41 6.99
CA GLY A 34 -3.81 -12.13 7.23
C GLY A 34 -2.87 -10.93 7.44
N ILE A 35 -1.57 -11.06 7.22
CA ILE A 35 -0.62 -9.94 7.26
C ILE A 35 0.00 -9.82 5.87
N VAL A 36 -0.32 -8.72 5.19
CA VAL A 36 0.04 -8.51 3.79
C VAL A 36 0.80 -7.21 3.62
N PHE A 37 1.93 -7.29 2.92
CA PHE A 37 2.65 -6.14 2.40
C PHE A 37 2.24 -5.91 0.95
N GLN A 38 1.70 -4.74 0.67
CA GLN A 38 1.23 -4.32 -0.63
C GLN A 38 2.06 -3.14 -1.13
N PRO A 39 3.01 -3.35 -2.07
CA PRO A 39 3.63 -2.24 -2.79
C PRO A 39 2.59 -1.37 -3.47
N GLU A 40 2.70 -0.06 -3.29
CA GLU A 40 1.80 0.89 -3.95
C GLU A 40 2.43 1.37 -5.26
N THR A 41 1.70 1.23 -6.35
CA THR A 41 2.08 1.73 -7.67
C THR A 41 1.26 2.97 -8.01
N GLN A 42 1.61 3.66 -9.09
CA GLN A 42 0.81 4.78 -9.57
C GLN A 42 -0.62 4.32 -9.90
N GLU A 43 -0.75 3.12 -10.48
CA GLU A 43 -2.05 2.54 -10.82
C GLU A 43 -2.87 2.17 -9.59
N SER A 44 -2.24 1.58 -8.54
CA SER A 44 -2.97 1.24 -7.32
C SER A 44 -3.46 2.48 -6.58
N VAL A 45 -2.70 3.57 -6.62
CA VAL A 45 -3.09 4.86 -6.06
C VAL A 45 -4.25 5.48 -6.85
N GLU A 46 -4.18 5.45 -8.17
CA GLU A 46 -5.27 5.92 -9.03
C GLU A 46 -6.55 5.11 -8.79
N ASP A 47 -6.41 3.81 -8.60
CA ASP A 47 -7.51 2.92 -8.28
C ASP A 47 -8.19 3.28 -6.94
N GLN A 48 -7.41 3.60 -5.91
CA GLN A 48 -7.93 4.06 -4.61
C GLN A 48 -8.70 5.38 -4.72
N VAL A 49 -8.25 6.31 -5.58
CA VAL A 49 -8.98 7.54 -5.88
C VAL A 49 -10.36 7.23 -6.47
N VAL A 50 -10.39 6.37 -7.49
CA VAL A 50 -11.63 5.98 -8.17
C VAL A 50 -12.58 5.26 -7.22
N GLU A 51 -12.09 4.33 -6.40
CA GLU A 51 -12.90 3.63 -5.41
C GLU A 51 -13.49 4.55 -4.35
N THR A 52 -12.71 5.53 -3.89
CA THR A 52 -13.17 6.50 -2.89
C THR A 52 -14.31 7.34 -3.45
N LEU A 53 -14.15 7.88 -4.65
CA LEU A 53 -15.19 8.64 -5.31
C LEU A 53 -16.45 7.80 -5.54
N TRP A 54 -16.26 6.58 -5.95
CA TRP A 54 -17.36 5.67 -6.18
C TRP A 54 -18.12 5.29 -4.90
N ALA A 55 -17.43 5.05 -3.80
CA ALA A 55 -18.04 4.81 -2.50
C ALA A 55 -18.93 5.97 -2.05
N GLU A 56 -18.64 7.19 -2.50
CA GLU A 56 -19.45 8.39 -2.29
C GLU A 56 -20.53 8.61 -3.35
N GLY A 57 -20.72 7.67 -4.28
CA GLY A 57 -21.68 7.79 -5.39
C GLY A 57 -21.25 8.78 -6.48
N LYS A 58 -19.95 9.09 -6.56
CA LYS A 58 -19.33 10.03 -7.49
C LYS A 58 -18.49 9.32 -8.55
N THR A 59 -18.15 10.02 -9.61
CA THR A 59 -17.21 9.55 -10.64
C THR A 59 -16.28 10.69 -11.04
N LEU A 60 -15.10 10.38 -11.57
CA LEU A 60 -14.14 11.38 -12.05
C LEU A 60 -14.75 12.42 -13.02
N GLY A 61 -15.75 12.04 -13.81
CA GLY A 61 -16.45 12.96 -14.72
C GLY A 61 -17.63 13.71 -14.10
N SER A 62 -18.00 13.45 -12.83
CA SER A 62 -19.16 14.04 -12.15
C SER A 62 -18.80 15.05 -11.06
N ILE A 63 -17.52 15.18 -10.73
CA ILE A 63 -17.01 16.10 -9.71
C ILE A 63 -16.30 17.28 -10.36
N ASP A 64 -16.17 18.38 -9.64
CA ASP A 64 -15.35 19.48 -10.10
C ASP A 64 -13.84 19.22 -9.91
N ALA A 65 -13.02 20.01 -10.59
CA ALA A 65 -11.57 19.82 -10.57
C ALA A 65 -10.94 20.06 -9.18
N ALA A 66 -11.55 20.86 -8.33
CA ALA A 66 -11.05 21.13 -6.99
C ALA A 66 -11.31 19.93 -6.07
N GLU A 67 -12.48 19.35 -6.13
CA GLU A 67 -12.84 18.13 -5.40
C GLU A 67 -11.98 16.94 -5.84
N GLU A 68 -11.78 16.77 -7.16
CA GLU A 68 -10.88 15.73 -7.67
C GLU A 68 -9.45 15.91 -7.15
N ALA A 69 -8.93 17.14 -7.17
CA ALA A 69 -7.61 17.45 -6.68
C ALA A 69 -7.46 17.16 -5.17
N GLU A 70 -8.49 17.42 -4.36
CA GLU A 70 -8.50 17.11 -2.93
C GLU A 70 -8.42 15.60 -2.67
N VAL A 71 -9.25 14.82 -3.37
CA VAL A 71 -9.21 13.35 -3.26
C VAL A 71 -7.85 12.80 -3.69
N ARG A 72 -7.30 13.27 -4.82
CA ARG A 72 -5.96 12.86 -5.28
C ARG A 72 -4.86 13.24 -4.30
N ALA A 73 -4.95 14.42 -3.69
CA ALA A 73 -3.98 14.87 -2.69
C ALA A 73 -3.96 13.97 -1.45
N SER A 74 -5.11 13.44 -1.03
CA SER A 74 -5.20 12.54 0.12
C SER A 74 -4.44 11.22 -0.08
N PHE A 75 -4.33 10.74 -1.33
CA PHE A 75 -3.59 9.52 -1.69
C PHE A 75 -2.18 9.79 -2.23
N SER A 76 -1.80 11.04 -2.45
CA SER A 76 -0.50 11.41 -3.03
C SER A 76 0.70 10.89 -2.21
N VAL A 77 0.50 10.72 -0.90
CA VAL A 77 1.52 10.15 -0.01
C VAL A 77 1.85 8.70 -0.33
N LEU A 78 0.95 7.96 -0.98
CA LEU A 78 1.14 6.56 -1.38
C LEU A 78 1.76 6.42 -2.78
N ALA A 79 1.80 7.48 -3.58
CA ALA A 79 2.39 7.40 -4.91
C ALA A 79 3.91 7.21 -4.83
N PRO A 80 4.48 6.23 -5.56
CA PRO A 80 5.92 6.15 -5.73
C PRO A 80 6.41 7.36 -6.54
N ARG A 81 7.56 7.92 -6.17
CA ARG A 81 8.08 9.14 -6.80
C ARG A 81 9.59 9.27 -6.71
N ARG A 82 10.17 10.11 -7.58
CA ARG A 82 11.57 10.53 -7.48
C ARG A 82 11.65 11.85 -6.70
N GLU A 83 12.46 11.87 -5.67
CA GLU A 83 12.70 13.04 -4.84
C GLU A 83 14.20 13.22 -4.59
N SER A 84 14.74 14.40 -4.93
CA SER A 84 16.13 14.76 -4.58
C SER A 84 17.19 13.72 -4.99
N GLY A 85 16.95 12.98 -6.08
CA GLY A 85 17.87 11.95 -6.58
C GLY A 85 17.66 10.57 -5.96
N GLU A 86 16.66 10.38 -5.12
CA GLU A 86 16.25 9.10 -4.55
C GLU A 86 14.89 8.65 -5.11
N LEU A 87 14.58 7.36 -4.95
CA LEU A 87 13.25 6.83 -5.17
C LEU A 87 12.54 6.74 -3.82
N SER A 88 11.39 7.37 -3.74
CA SER A 88 10.45 7.25 -2.63
C SER A 88 9.41 6.19 -2.98
N LEU A 89 9.53 5.01 -2.42
CA LEU A 89 8.62 3.89 -2.62
C LEU A 89 7.67 3.77 -1.44
N ALA A 90 6.39 3.64 -1.72
CA ALA A 90 5.37 3.45 -0.69
C ALA A 90 4.80 2.04 -0.73
N ALA A 91 4.36 1.56 0.42
CA ALA A 91 3.63 0.32 0.55
C ALA A 91 2.58 0.43 1.65
N SER A 92 1.50 -0.31 1.51
CA SER A 92 0.52 -0.53 2.56
C SER A 92 0.80 -1.84 3.28
N LEU A 93 0.82 -1.80 4.60
CA LEU A 93 0.85 -2.99 5.45
C LEU A 93 -0.56 -3.23 5.99
N LEU A 94 -1.15 -4.35 5.59
CA LEU A 94 -2.54 -4.70 5.85
C LEU A 94 -2.63 -5.80 6.89
N PHE A 95 -3.49 -5.63 7.91
CA PHE A 95 -3.75 -6.60 8.96
C PHE A 95 -5.19 -7.11 8.87
N GLY A 96 -5.45 -8.05 7.95
CA GLY A 96 -6.72 -8.74 7.73
C GLY A 96 -6.96 -9.85 8.75
N LEU A 97 -6.74 -9.59 10.04
CA LEU A 97 -6.82 -10.56 11.11
C LEU A 97 -8.28 -10.84 11.54
N PRO A 98 -8.62 -12.10 11.91
CA PRO A 98 -9.92 -12.42 12.48
C PRO A 98 -10.22 -11.56 13.70
N VAL A 99 -11.47 -11.10 13.84
CA VAL A 99 -11.88 -10.17 14.90
C VAL A 99 -11.54 -10.71 16.29
N ALA A 100 -11.75 -12.01 16.53
CA ALA A 100 -11.50 -12.66 17.83
C ALA A 100 -10.02 -12.66 18.25
N GLU A 101 -9.07 -12.59 17.28
CA GLU A 101 -7.63 -12.68 17.54
C GLU A 101 -6.90 -11.35 17.29
N ARG A 102 -7.61 -10.40 16.67
CA ARG A 102 -7.02 -9.16 16.15
C ARG A 102 -6.23 -8.39 17.20
N ASP A 103 -6.84 -8.15 18.34
CA ASP A 103 -6.26 -7.32 19.40
C ASP A 103 -4.98 -7.93 19.97
N GLN A 104 -4.99 -9.23 20.24
CA GLN A 104 -3.82 -9.94 20.75
C GLN A 104 -2.69 -9.98 19.71
N LYS A 105 -3.02 -10.25 18.44
CA LYS A 105 -2.01 -10.32 17.37
C LYS A 105 -1.42 -8.94 17.07
N LEU A 106 -2.22 -7.87 17.01
CA LEU A 106 -1.72 -6.52 16.79
C LEU A 106 -0.86 -6.04 17.96
N GLU A 107 -1.16 -6.44 19.18
CA GLU A 107 -0.31 -6.17 20.34
C GLU A 107 1.04 -6.90 20.23
N ALA A 108 1.05 -8.17 19.85
CA ALA A 108 2.26 -8.95 19.64
C ALA A 108 3.14 -8.42 18.50
N LEU A 109 2.55 -7.71 17.53
CA LEU A 109 3.23 -7.09 16.38
C LEU A 109 3.65 -5.64 16.63
N ARG A 110 3.51 -5.13 17.85
CA ARG A 110 3.94 -3.77 18.17
C ARG A 110 5.44 -3.59 17.84
N GLY A 111 5.76 -2.56 17.08
CA GLY A 111 7.14 -2.32 16.58
C GLY A 111 7.56 -3.14 15.36
N PHE A 112 6.71 -4.06 14.87
CA PHE A 112 6.98 -4.83 13.67
C PHE A 112 7.15 -3.97 12.42
N PRO A 113 6.31 -2.94 12.15
CA PRO A 113 6.45 -2.14 10.94
C PRO A 113 7.80 -1.44 10.81
N GLU A 114 8.38 -0.98 11.91
CA GLU A 114 9.69 -0.31 11.94
C GLU A 114 10.87 -1.27 11.72
N GLN A 115 10.64 -2.56 11.88
CA GLN A 115 11.64 -3.61 11.68
C GLN A 115 11.47 -4.34 10.34
N LEU A 116 10.56 -3.85 9.49
CA LEU A 116 10.30 -4.40 8.17
C LEU A 116 11.15 -3.68 7.12
N THR A 117 12.37 -4.14 6.90
CA THR A 117 13.36 -3.48 6.04
C THR A 117 13.32 -4.01 4.61
N LEU A 118 13.62 -3.14 3.64
CA LEU A 118 13.92 -3.57 2.27
C LEU A 118 15.39 -3.96 2.17
N GLU A 119 15.67 -5.15 1.66
CA GLU A 119 16.98 -5.55 1.18
C GLU A 119 17.12 -5.12 -0.29
N LEU A 120 18.18 -4.39 -0.59
CA LEU A 120 18.49 -3.92 -1.94
C LEU A 120 19.46 -4.87 -2.64
N ARG A 121 19.55 -4.76 -3.96
CA ARG A 121 20.46 -5.58 -4.78
C ARG A 121 21.93 -5.45 -4.37
N SER A 122 22.35 -4.29 -3.88
CA SER A 122 23.68 -4.05 -3.34
C SER A 122 23.97 -4.81 -2.02
N GLY A 123 22.94 -5.37 -1.39
CA GLY A 123 23.01 -5.92 -0.04
C GLY A 123 22.74 -4.88 1.07
N ALA A 124 22.46 -3.65 0.72
CA ALA A 124 22.05 -2.63 1.69
C ALA A 124 20.62 -2.89 2.20
N PHE A 125 20.34 -2.44 3.44
CA PHE A 125 19.04 -2.53 4.07
C PHE A 125 18.49 -1.14 4.32
N VAL A 126 17.21 -0.92 3.99
CA VAL A 126 16.53 0.35 4.18
C VAL A 126 15.30 0.15 5.07
N THR A 127 15.27 0.88 6.19
CA THR A 127 14.12 0.90 7.10
C THR A 127 13.04 1.85 6.59
N PRO A 128 11.76 1.54 6.82
CA PRO A 128 10.67 2.42 6.41
C PRO A 128 10.50 3.61 7.37
N ALA A 129 10.06 4.73 6.84
CA ALA A 129 9.26 5.66 7.61
C ALA A 129 7.83 5.10 7.71
N VAL A 130 7.30 5.00 8.93
CA VAL A 130 5.97 4.44 9.20
C VAL A 130 4.99 5.58 9.45
N ASP A 131 3.97 5.69 8.62
CA ASP A 131 2.86 6.61 8.85
C ASP A 131 1.77 5.91 9.68
N ARG A 132 1.64 6.32 10.91
CA ARG A 132 0.63 5.83 11.86
C ARG A 132 -0.61 6.73 11.93
N GLY A 133 -0.66 7.80 11.12
CA GLY A 133 -1.69 8.82 11.24
C GLY A 133 -1.66 9.46 12.63
N ALA A 134 -2.79 9.45 13.33
CA ALA A 134 -2.92 10.00 14.67
C ALA A 134 -2.37 9.10 15.79
N ALA A 135 -2.01 7.82 15.49
CA ALA A 135 -1.51 6.88 16.48
C ALA A 135 -0.02 7.09 16.76
N GLY A 136 0.36 7.13 18.03
CA GLY A 136 1.76 7.22 18.45
C GLY A 136 2.53 5.90 18.30
N PRO A 137 3.87 5.91 18.47
CA PRO A 137 4.70 4.70 18.33
C PRO A 137 4.37 3.59 19.33
N GLY A 138 3.76 3.92 20.46
CA GLY A 138 3.36 2.97 21.49
C GLY A 138 1.90 2.53 21.40
N ASP A 139 1.13 3.10 20.49
CA ASP A 139 -0.28 2.81 20.35
C ASP A 139 -0.52 1.49 19.60
N ARG A 140 -1.74 1.01 19.69
CA ARG A 140 -2.19 -0.16 18.95
C ARG A 140 -2.03 0.08 17.44
N LEU A 141 -1.56 -0.94 16.72
CA LEU A 141 -1.45 -0.89 15.27
C LEU A 141 -2.85 -0.75 14.63
N PRO A 142 -3.04 0.18 13.69
CA PRO A 142 -4.24 0.23 12.88
C PRO A 142 -4.31 -0.97 11.91
N ALA A 143 -5.47 -1.22 11.32
CA ALA A 143 -5.66 -2.31 10.36
C ALA A 143 -4.87 -2.11 9.05
N VAL A 144 -4.52 -0.86 8.75
CA VAL A 144 -3.72 -0.46 7.58
C VAL A 144 -2.69 0.56 8.02
N LEU A 145 -1.45 0.38 7.60
CA LEU A 145 -0.34 1.31 7.81
C LEU A 145 0.33 1.63 6.48
N ALA A 146 0.64 2.89 6.26
CA ALA A 146 1.50 3.28 5.16
C ALA A 146 2.98 3.23 5.56
N LEU A 147 3.78 2.61 4.72
CA LEU A 147 5.23 2.52 4.84
C LEU A 147 5.88 3.28 3.69
N ARG A 148 6.99 3.96 3.96
CA ARG A 148 7.74 4.65 2.93
C ARG A 148 9.23 4.36 3.04
N TYR A 149 9.83 3.97 1.93
CA TYR A 149 11.24 3.67 1.80
C TYR A 149 11.91 4.67 0.87
N GLN A 150 13.05 5.21 1.27
CA GLN A 150 13.90 6.04 0.42
C GLN A 150 15.08 5.18 -0.04
N ILE A 151 15.19 4.94 -1.33
CA ILE A 151 16.23 4.08 -1.90
C ILE A 151 17.01 4.80 -3.00
N PRO A 152 18.28 4.42 -3.24
CA PRO A 152 19.02 4.90 -4.41
C PRO A 152 18.30 4.51 -5.72
N PRO A 153 18.30 5.37 -6.74
CA PRO A 153 17.53 5.14 -7.98
C PRO A 153 17.97 3.91 -8.78
N ASP A 154 19.23 3.51 -8.62
CA ASP A 154 19.82 2.39 -9.39
C ASP A 154 19.92 1.10 -8.56
N ASP A 155 19.46 1.13 -7.30
CA ASP A 155 19.57 -0.02 -6.38
C ASP A 155 18.18 -0.57 -6.05
N LEU A 156 17.81 -1.63 -6.75
CA LEU A 156 16.45 -2.18 -6.71
C LEU A 156 16.21 -3.05 -5.47
N PRO A 157 15.01 -3.02 -4.89
CA PRO A 157 14.63 -3.93 -3.83
C PRO A 157 14.57 -5.37 -4.33
N VAL A 158 15.07 -6.31 -3.54
CA VAL A 158 15.10 -7.75 -3.85
C VAL A 158 14.31 -8.59 -2.84
N ALA A 159 14.23 -8.15 -1.60
CA ALA A 159 13.47 -8.83 -0.56
C ALA A 159 12.97 -7.86 0.51
N LEU A 160 12.00 -8.32 1.27
CA LEU A 160 11.57 -7.71 2.52
C LEU A 160 12.12 -8.56 3.67
N VAL A 161 12.71 -7.93 4.68
CA VAL A 161 13.33 -8.64 5.80
C VAL A 161 12.74 -8.10 7.11
N SER A 162 12.34 -9.01 7.98
CA SER A 162 11.95 -8.69 9.34
C SER A 162 12.77 -9.46 10.35
N VAL A 163 13.20 -8.78 11.41
CA VAL A 163 13.87 -9.36 12.58
C VAL A 163 12.99 -9.32 13.83
N HIS A 164 11.72 -8.97 13.68
CA HIS A 164 10.77 -8.88 14.79
C HIS A 164 10.45 -10.25 15.39
N GLY A 165 10.43 -10.35 16.72
CA GLY A 165 10.27 -11.63 17.42
C GLY A 165 8.97 -12.39 17.11
N ALA A 166 7.87 -11.68 16.83
CA ALA A 166 6.59 -12.31 16.50
C ALA A 166 6.47 -12.67 15.01
N LEU A 167 7.25 -12.05 14.13
CA LEU A 167 7.21 -12.28 12.68
C LEU A 167 8.57 -11.95 12.09
N SER A 168 9.47 -12.92 12.06
CA SER A 168 10.81 -12.79 11.49
C SER A 168 10.92 -13.61 10.22
N GLY A 169 11.69 -13.11 9.26
CA GLY A 169 11.92 -13.81 8.00
C GLY A 169 12.43 -12.91 6.90
N ARG A 170 12.75 -13.54 5.78
CA ARG A 170 13.09 -12.89 4.51
C ARG A 170 12.03 -13.31 3.50
N PHE A 171 11.35 -12.33 2.93
CA PHE A 171 10.21 -12.52 2.04
C PHE A 171 10.57 -11.99 0.65
N GLU A 172 10.48 -12.85 -0.34
CA GLU A 172 10.76 -12.51 -1.74
C GLU A 172 9.45 -12.45 -2.53
N PRO A 173 9.31 -11.50 -3.48
CA PRO A 173 8.19 -11.52 -4.39
C PRO A 173 8.25 -12.76 -5.29
N ALA A 174 7.10 -13.25 -5.72
CA ALA A 174 7.03 -14.37 -6.69
C ALA A 174 7.66 -14.03 -8.05
N GLY A 175 7.87 -12.74 -8.31
CA GLY A 175 8.49 -12.20 -9.51
C GLY A 175 9.46 -11.06 -9.16
N SER A 176 9.49 -10.03 -10.00
CA SER A 176 10.33 -8.84 -9.78
C SER A 176 9.50 -7.68 -9.26
N TRP A 177 10.04 -6.91 -8.30
CA TRP A 177 9.45 -5.64 -7.89
C TRP A 177 9.73 -4.47 -8.86
N ALA A 178 10.19 -4.75 -10.08
CA ALA A 178 10.35 -3.70 -11.09
C ALA A 178 9.05 -2.91 -11.37
N GLY A 179 7.89 -3.55 -11.24
CA GLY A 179 6.59 -2.89 -11.36
C GLY A 179 6.23 -1.93 -10.20
N TRP A 180 7.00 -1.94 -9.10
CA TRP A 180 6.85 -0.99 -8.00
C TRP A 180 7.55 0.35 -8.25
N LEU A 181 8.43 0.40 -9.24
CA LEU A 181 9.23 1.60 -9.52
C LEU A 181 8.40 2.62 -10.32
N PRO A 182 8.56 3.93 -10.04
CA PRO A 182 7.89 5.01 -10.75
C PRO A 182 8.39 5.20 -12.18
#